data_a2c00bfa2b96b79fdf2f85548e8496dd
#
_entry.id   a2c00bfa2b96b79fdf2f85548e8496dd
#
_cell.length_a   1.000
_cell.length_b   1.000
_cell.length_c   1.000
_cell.angle_alpha   90.00
_cell.angle_beta   90.00
_cell.angle_gamma   90.00
#
_symmetry.space_group_name_H-M   'P 1'
#
loop_
_entity.id
_entity.type
_entity.pdbx_description
1 polymer ?
#
loop_
_entity_poly.entity_id
_entity_poly.type
_entity_poly.pdbx_seq_one_letter_code
_entity_poly.pdbx_strand_id
1 'polypeptide(L)'
;QRITRLRGPALNLLTLIQTIPSIALFGMLIVPLAWVAAHVPGAAGIGISGIGMAPALIALFLYSLLPIVANTVAGIDAVPPAVREAATGMGMTGVERLAQIDLPLALPVILAGARIVLVQNIGLAAVGALIGSGGYGIFIFQGIGQTATDLILLGVLPTVALAFVTSAAMDLLIGLLGRERG
;
A
#
# COMPACT_ATOMS: atom_id res chain seq x y z
N GLN A 1 -8.27 -9.75 23.76
CA GLN A 1 -9.28 -10.69 23.24
C GLN A 1 -10.18 -10.07 22.16
N ARG A 2 -10.61 -8.80 22.23
CA ARG A 2 -11.45 -8.16 21.19
C ARG A 2 -10.71 -7.98 19.85
N ILE A 3 -9.45 -7.61 19.87
CA ILE A 3 -8.65 -7.38 18.66
C ILE A 3 -8.43 -8.68 17.88
N THR A 4 -8.23 -9.79 18.59
CA THR A 4 -8.04 -11.11 17.97
C THR A 4 -9.29 -11.61 17.24
N ARG A 5 -10.49 -11.28 17.75
CA ARG A 5 -11.76 -11.68 17.11
C ARG A 5 -12.09 -10.91 15.84
N LEU A 6 -11.62 -9.65 15.71
CA LEU A 6 -11.86 -8.80 14.53
C LEU A 6 -10.81 -9.03 13.43
N ARG A 7 -9.68 -9.66 13.76
CA ARG A 7 -8.55 -9.88 12.83
C ARG A 7 -8.95 -10.71 11.62
N GLY A 8 -9.62 -11.85 11.84
CA GLY A 8 -10.04 -12.73 10.74
C GLY A 8 -11.00 -12.04 9.77
N PRO A 9 -12.14 -11.49 10.24
CA PRO A 9 -13.06 -10.76 9.38
C PRO A 9 -12.43 -9.57 8.65
N ALA A 10 -11.54 -8.80 9.31
CA ALA A 10 -10.86 -7.68 8.68
C ALA A 10 -9.92 -8.11 7.55
N LEU A 11 -9.08 -9.13 7.78
CA LEU A 11 -8.20 -9.68 6.74
C LEU A 11 -9.00 -10.26 5.57
N ASN A 12 -10.11 -10.96 5.84
CA ASN A 12 -10.99 -11.49 4.80
C ASN A 12 -11.60 -10.35 3.95
N LEU A 13 -12.07 -9.27 4.58
CA LEU A 13 -12.59 -8.10 3.85
C LEU A 13 -11.52 -7.46 2.97
N LEU A 14 -10.31 -7.27 3.50
CA LEU A 14 -9.19 -6.71 2.73
C LEU A 14 -8.78 -7.64 1.59
N THR A 15 -8.82 -8.95 1.79
CA THR A 15 -8.58 -9.93 0.74
C THR A 15 -9.63 -9.82 -0.37
N LEU A 16 -10.90 -9.65 -0.04
CA LEU A 16 -11.96 -9.44 -1.04
C LEU A 16 -11.69 -8.18 -1.88
N ILE A 17 -11.22 -7.09 -1.28
CA ILE A 17 -10.86 -5.87 -2.02
C ILE A 17 -9.73 -6.16 -3.01
N GLN A 18 -8.71 -6.92 -2.62
CA GLN A 18 -7.60 -7.28 -3.51
C GLN A 18 -7.97 -8.29 -4.61
N THR A 19 -9.06 -9.04 -4.47
CA THR A 19 -9.53 -9.93 -5.55
C THR A 19 -10.21 -9.17 -6.70
N ILE A 20 -10.63 -7.93 -6.47
CA ILE A 20 -11.18 -7.08 -7.53
C ILE A 20 -10.05 -6.74 -8.52
N PRO A 21 -10.19 -6.97 -9.82
CA PRO A 21 -9.19 -6.55 -10.80
C PRO A 21 -8.93 -5.03 -10.70
N SER A 22 -7.65 -4.60 -10.76
CA SER A 22 -7.29 -3.19 -10.56
C SER A 22 -8.03 -2.24 -11.50
N ILE A 23 -8.15 -2.60 -12.77
CA ILE A 23 -8.90 -1.81 -13.76
C ILE A 23 -10.37 -1.69 -13.36
N ALA A 24 -10.96 -2.77 -12.85
CA ALA A 24 -12.36 -2.76 -12.39
C ALA A 24 -12.54 -1.85 -11.17
N LEU A 25 -11.62 -1.89 -10.21
CA LEU A 25 -11.67 -1.02 -9.03
C LEU A 25 -11.56 0.45 -9.43
N PHE A 26 -10.63 0.80 -10.33
CA PHE A 26 -10.56 2.16 -10.87
C PHE A 26 -11.89 2.57 -11.50
N GLY A 27 -12.49 1.73 -12.34
CA GLY A 27 -13.78 1.99 -12.98
C GLY A 27 -14.93 2.15 -11.98
N MET A 28 -14.98 1.33 -10.95
CA MET A 28 -16.01 1.38 -9.90
C MET A 28 -15.97 2.69 -9.08
N LEU A 29 -14.81 3.32 -8.96
CA LEU A 29 -14.65 4.58 -8.24
C LEU A 29 -15.12 5.81 -9.05
N ILE A 30 -15.25 5.70 -10.37
CA ILE A 30 -15.63 6.82 -11.25
C ILE A 30 -16.98 7.41 -10.83
N VAL A 31 -18.01 6.57 -10.75
CA VAL A 31 -19.40 7.04 -10.50
C VAL A 31 -19.56 7.64 -9.10
N PRO A 32 -19.13 6.98 -8.00
CA PRO A 32 -19.25 7.57 -6.67
C PRO A 32 -18.50 8.89 -6.52
N LEU A 33 -17.28 8.99 -7.07
CA LEU A 33 -16.48 10.21 -6.95
C LEU A 33 -16.99 11.34 -7.84
N ALA A 34 -17.52 11.04 -9.03
CA ALA A 34 -18.20 12.03 -9.86
C ALA A 34 -19.44 12.57 -9.15
N TRP A 35 -20.21 11.71 -8.48
CA TRP A 35 -21.37 12.13 -7.69
C TRP A 35 -20.95 13.03 -6.52
N VAL A 36 -19.90 12.68 -5.77
CA VAL A 36 -19.37 13.52 -4.68
C VAL A 36 -18.90 14.88 -5.23
N ALA A 37 -18.18 14.89 -6.35
CA ALA A 37 -17.71 16.12 -7.00
C ALA A 37 -18.87 17.05 -7.39
N ALA A 38 -20.00 16.49 -7.81
CA ALA A 38 -21.18 17.24 -8.25
C ALA A 38 -22.04 17.76 -7.09
N HIS A 39 -22.12 17.04 -5.97
CA HIS A 39 -23.08 17.31 -4.90
C HIS A 39 -22.46 17.87 -3.61
N VAL A 40 -21.13 17.72 -3.41
CA VAL A 40 -20.45 18.24 -2.23
C VAL A 40 -19.73 19.55 -2.57
N PRO A 41 -20.19 20.70 -2.01
CA PRO A 41 -19.57 22.01 -2.28
C PRO A 41 -18.07 21.98 -1.93
N GLY A 42 -17.24 22.43 -2.87
CA GLY A 42 -15.78 22.47 -2.69
C GLY A 42 -15.05 21.18 -3.03
N ALA A 43 -15.71 20.03 -3.17
CA ALA A 43 -15.05 18.74 -3.47
C ALA A 43 -14.26 18.79 -4.79
N ALA A 44 -14.84 19.35 -5.85
CA ALA A 44 -14.14 19.52 -7.12
C ALA A 44 -12.93 20.47 -6.99
N GLY A 45 -13.02 21.50 -6.15
CA GLY A 45 -11.94 22.47 -5.92
C GLY A 45 -10.71 21.88 -5.23
N ILE A 46 -10.87 20.80 -4.45
CA ILE A 46 -9.77 20.05 -3.81
C ILE A 46 -9.33 18.84 -4.65
N GLY A 47 -9.76 18.75 -5.91
CA GLY A 47 -9.32 17.73 -6.86
C GLY A 47 -10.10 16.40 -6.80
N ILE A 48 -11.23 16.34 -6.09
CA ILE A 48 -12.11 15.18 -6.13
C ILE A 48 -12.88 15.19 -7.45
N SER A 49 -12.66 14.15 -8.25
CA SER A 49 -13.32 13.97 -9.55
C SER A 49 -13.51 12.48 -9.82
N GLY A 50 -14.42 12.12 -10.73
CA GLY A 50 -14.65 10.71 -11.09
C GLY A 50 -13.50 10.10 -11.87
N ILE A 51 -12.68 10.92 -12.55
CA ILE A 51 -11.51 10.50 -13.34
C ILE A 51 -10.28 11.26 -12.87
N GLY A 52 -9.09 10.72 -13.16
CA GLY A 52 -7.82 11.36 -12.84
C GLY A 52 -7.20 10.88 -11.52
N MET A 53 -6.57 11.78 -10.78
CA MET A 53 -5.74 11.46 -9.62
C MET A 53 -6.55 10.90 -8.43
N ALA A 54 -7.73 11.44 -8.15
CA ALA A 54 -8.50 11.07 -6.96
C ALA A 54 -8.89 9.59 -6.92
N PRO A 55 -9.57 9.01 -7.94
CA PRO A 55 -9.87 7.59 -7.93
C PRO A 55 -8.61 6.70 -7.97
N ALA A 56 -7.53 7.16 -8.64
CA ALA A 56 -6.27 6.44 -8.65
C ALA A 56 -5.68 6.32 -7.24
N LEU A 57 -5.57 7.42 -6.50
CA LEU A 57 -5.03 7.41 -5.13
C LEU A 57 -5.87 6.58 -4.18
N ILE A 58 -7.20 6.64 -4.27
CA ILE A 58 -8.09 5.83 -3.44
C ILE A 58 -7.90 4.33 -3.72
N ALA A 59 -7.83 3.96 -4.99
CA ALA A 59 -7.60 2.56 -5.36
C ALA A 59 -6.24 2.06 -4.88
N LEU A 60 -5.16 2.83 -5.08
CA LEU A 60 -3.81 2.50 -4.58
C LEU A 60 -3.80 2.35 -3.05
N PHE A 61 -4.48 3.23 -2.34
CA PHE A 61 -4.64 3.14 -0.88
C PHE A 61 -5.34 1.84 -0.48
N LEU A 62 -6.48 1.51 -1.11
CA LEU A 62 -7.22 0.29 -0.82
C LEU A 62 -6.39 -0.98 -1.08
N TYR A 63 -5.64 -1.02 -2.18
CA TYR A 63 -4.72 -2.13 -2.47
C TYR A 63 -3.56 -2.23 -1.50
N SER A 64 -3.15 -1.12 -0.89
CA SER A 64 -2.08 -1.09 0.11
C SER A 64 -2.48 -1.68 1.46
N LEU A 65 -3.77 -1.64 1.80
CA LEU A 65 -4.25 -2.00 3.13
C LEU A 65 -3.95 -3.46 3.50
N LEU A 66 -4.25 -4.41 2.60
CA LEU A 66 -4.04 -5.83 2.94
C LEU A 66 -2.57 -6.17 3.20
N PRO A 67 -1.60 -5.84 2.31
CA PRO A 67 -0.20 -6.17 2.58
C PRO A 67 0.34 -5.49 3.83
N ILE A 68 -0.03 -4.22 4.10
CA ILE A 68 0.41 -3.51 5.31
C ILE A 68 -0.15 -4.18 6.55
N VAL A 69 -1.47 -4.45 6.59
CA VAL A 69 -2.11 -5.09 7.75
C VAL A 69 -1.59 -6.50 7.95
N ALA A 70 -1.48 -7.30 6.88
CA ALA A 70 -1.01 -8.68 6.96
C ALA A 70 0.43 -8.76 7.48
N ASN A 71 1.35 -7.92 6.96
CA ASN A 71 2.73 -7.89 7.43
C ASN A 71 2.86 -7.31 8.84
N THR A 72 2.03 -6.33 9.23
CA THR A 72 1.99 -5.83 10.60
C THR A 72 1.57 -6.94 11.57
N VAL A 73 0.53 -7.67 11.24
CA VAL A 73 0.06 -8.80 12.03
C VAL A 73 1.12 -9.90 12.11
N ALA A 74 1.72 -10.28 10.99
CA ALA A 74 2.77 -11.30 10.95
C ALA A 74 4.00 -10.88 11.75
N GLY A 75 4.41 -9.61 11.66
CA GLY A 75 5.53 -9.06 12.42
C GLY A 75 5.29 -9.10 13.92
N ILE A 76 4.09 -8.70 14.36
CA ILE A 76 3.72 -8.78 15.79
C ILE A 76 3.69 -10.25 16.22
N ASP A 77 3.09 -11.15 15.46
CA ASP A 77 3.01 -12.57 15.84
C ASP A 77 4.38 -13.26 15.89
N ALA A 78 5.36 -12.78 15.13
CA ALA A 78 6.71 -13.29 15.12
C ALA A 78 7.52 -12.96 16.39
N VAL A 79 7.03 -12.04 17.25
CA VAL A 79 7.70 -11.71 18.52
C VAL A 79 7.69 -12.94 19.45
N PRO A 80 8.87 -13.39 19.94
CA PRO A 80 8.98 -14.61 20.76
C PRO A 80 8.10 -14.54 22.01
N PRO A 81 7.35 -15.60 22.34
CA PRO A 81 6.49 -15.66 23.51
C PRO A 81 7.24 -15.35 24.82
N ALA A 82 8.48 -15.86 24.96
CA ALA A 82 9.32 -15.63 26.13
C ALA A 82 9.57 -14.13 26.41
N VAL A 83 9.75 -13.32 25.35
CA VAL A 83 9.94 -11.86 25.48
C VAL A 83 8.65 -11.22 26.00
N ARG A 84 7.50 -11.66 25.52
CA ARG A 84 6.19 -11.16 25.96
C ARG A 84 5.88 -11.57 27.41
N GLU A 85 6.24 -12.78 27.79
CA GLU A 85 6.07 -13.28 29.15
C GLU A 85 6.95 -12.49 30.12
N ALA A 86 8.24 -12.25 29.77
CA ALA A 86 9.15 -11.44 30.57
C ALA A 86 8.63 -10.01 30.76
N ALA A 87 8.15 -9.36 29.67
CA ALA A 87 7.56 -8.03 29.74
C ALA A 87 6.33 -7.99 30.67
N THR A 88 5.49 -9.01 30.58
CA THR A 88 4.30 -9.13 31.45
C THR A 88 4.70 -9.39 32.90
N GLY A 89 5.72 -10.23 33.14
CA GLY A 89 6.28 -10.48 34.49
C GLY A 89 6.90 -9.24 35.13
N MET A 90 7.42 -8.30 34.34
CA MET A 90 7.88 -6.98 34.79
C MET A 90 6.74 -5.98 35.09
N GLY A 91 5.48 -6.37 34.92
CA GLY A 91 4.31 -5.55 35.20
C GLY A 91 3.90 -4.63 34.06
N MET A 92 4.42 -4.80 32.85
CA MET A 92 4.01 -4.00 31.68
C MET A 92 2.55 -4.23 31.34
N THR A 93 1.82 -3.16 31.11
CA THR A 93 0.46 -3.21 30.54
C THR A 93 0.52 -3.66 29.08
N GLY A 94 -0.61 -4.14 28.55
CA GLY A 94 -0.68 -4.57 27.14
C GLY A 94 -0.33 -3.46 26.13
N VAL A 95 -0.62 -2.19 26.46
CA VAL A 95 -0.29 -1.04 25.61
C VAL A 95 1.19 -0.72 25.68
N GLU A 96 1.78 -0.72 26.87
CA GLU A 96 3.22 -0.51 27.05
C GLU A 96 4.03 -1.60 26.36
N ARG A 97 3.63 -2.86 26.52
CA ARG A 97 4.27 -3.99 25.83
C ARG A 97 4.16 -3.84 24.30
N LEU A 98 2.97 -3.46 23.79
CA LEU A 98 2.80 -3.26 22.35
C LEU A 98 3.73 -2.16 21.81
N ALA A 99 3.81 -1.02 22.52
CA ALA A 99 4.57 0.13 22.06
C ALA A 99 6.09 -0.03 22.24
N GLN A 100 6.52 -0.67 23.32
CA GLN A 100 7.95 -0.73 23.70
C GLN A 100 8.63 -2.06 23.32
N ILE A 101 7.87 -3.11 23.08
CA ILE A 101 8.39 -4.46 22.79
C ILE A 101 7.88 -4.97 21.43
N ASP A 102 6.56 -5.18 21.31
CA ASP A 102 6.00 -5.87 20.14
C ASP A 102 6.22 -5.06 18.86
N LEU A 103 5.91 -3.75 18.86
CA LEU A 103 6.03 -2.90 17.69
C LEU A 103 7.49 -2.66 17.25
N PRO A 104 8.44 -2.35 18.13
CA PRO A 104 9.84 -2.25 17.76
C PRO A 104 10.44 -3.54 17.20
N LEU A 105 10.10 -4.70 17.75
CA LEU A 105 10.58 -6.00 17.25
C LEU A 105 9.90 -6.39 15.94
N ALA A 106 8.64 -6.01 15.73
CA ALA A 106 7.89 -6.25 14.49
C ALA A 106 8.29 -5.29 13.36
N LEU A 107 8.92 -4.14 13.66
CA LEU A 107 9.16 -3.07 12.70
C LEU A 107 9.88 -3.51 11.42
N PRO A 108 10.91 -4.37 11.43
CA PRO A 108 11.55 -4.83 10.20
C PRO A 108 10.57 -5.56 9.26
N VAL A 109 9.67 -6.38 9.81
CA VAL A 109 8.66 -7.10 9.03
C VAL A 109 7.59 -6.15 8.49
N ILE A 110 7.19 -5.16 9.28
CA ILE A 110 6.24 -4.11 8.87
C ILE A 110 6.84 -3.30 7.72
N LEU A 111 8.09 -2.90 7.81
CA LEU A 111 8.79 -2.17 6.76
C LEU A 111 8.99 -3.00 5.50
N ALA A 112 9.25 -4.30 5.62
CA ALA A 112 9.26 -5.20 4.47
C ALA A 112 7.90 -5.24 3.76
N GLY A 113 6.79 -5.24 4.52
CA GLY A 113 5.44 -5.09 3.97
C GLY A 113 5.23 -3.74 3.26
N ALA A 114 5.69 -2.65 3.87
CA ALA A 114 5.61 -1.32 3.26
C ALA A 114 6.42 -1.24 1.94
N ARG A 115 7.60 -1.87 1.88
CA ARG A 115 8.38 -1.99 0.64
C ARG A 115 7.60 -2.67 -0.47
N ILE A 116 6.95 -3.81 -0.18
CA ILE A 116 6.12 -4.53 -1.16
C ILE A 116 5.03 -3.61 -1.70
N VAL A 117 4.34 -2.88 -0.83
CA VAL A 117 3.28 -1.94 -1.20
C VAL A 117 3.80 -0.81 -2.08
N LEU A 118 4.93 -0.20 -1.75
CA LEU A 118 5.50 0.89 -2.53
C LEU A 118 5.85 0.44 -3.96
N VAL A 119 6.52 -0.70 -4.09
CA VAL A 119 6.88 -1.26 -5.41
C VAL A 119 5.63 -1.65 -6.20
N GLN A 120 4.65 -2.29 -5.57
CA GLN A 120 3.38 -2.66 -6.20
C GLN A 120 2.61 -1.43 -6.68
N ASN A 121 2.54 -0.38 -5.86
CA ASN A 121 1.82 0.84 -6.19
C ASN A 121 2.44 1.61 -7.35
N ILE A 122 3.77 1.57 -7.54
CA ILE A 122 4.42 2.15 -8.71
C ILE A 122 3.89 1.49 -9.99
N GLY A 123 3.79 0.16 -10.01
CA GLY A 123 3.21 -0.56 -11.15
C GLY A 123 1.72 -0.26 -11.35
N LEU A 124 0.93 -0.27 -10.27
CA LEU A 124 -0.49 0.04 -10.32
C LEU A 124 -0.79 1.49 -10.72
N ALA A 125 0.07 2.44 -10.33
CA ALA A 125 -0.06 3.84 -10.73
C ALA A 125 0.03 4.00 -12.26
N ALA A 126 0.86 3.19 -12.93
CA ALA A 126 0.89 3.18 -14.39
C ALA A 126 -0.46 2.76 -15.01
N VAL A 127 -1.18 1.81 -14.38
CA VAL A 127 -2.53 1.41 -14.81
C VAL A 127 -3.54 2.55 -14.60
N GLY A 128 -3.36 3.38 -13.59
CA GLY A 128 -4.19 4.57 -13.35
C GLY A 128 -4.22 5.56 -14.52
N ALA A 129 -3.21 5.54 -15.40
CA ALA A 129 -3.21 6.36 -16.62
C ALA A 129 -4.44 6.11 -17.51
N LEU A 130 -5.05 4.91 -17.47
CA LEU A 130 -6.28 4.58 -18.20
C LEU A 130 -7.49 5.43 -17.77
N ILE A 131 -7.50 5.89 -16.54
CA ILE A 131 -8.54 6.76 -15.98
C ILE A 131 -8.10 8.21 -15.87
N GLY A 132 -7.01 8.58 -16.56
CA GLY A 132 -6.53 9.96 -16.63
C GLY A 132 -5.68 10.42 -15.43
N SER A 133 -5.12 9.51 -14.62
CA SER A 133 -4.23 9.90 -13.51
C SER A 133 -2.85 10.43 -13.98
N GLY A 134 -2.52 10.28 -15.26
CA GLY A 134 -1.25 10.74 -15.80
C GLY A 134 -0.10 9.76 -15.60
N GLY A 135 1.13 10.28 -15.64
CA GLY A 135 2.35 9.51 -15.40
C GLY A 135 2.85 8.70 -16.60
N TYR A 136 3.86 7.88 -16.37
CA TYR A 136 4.52 7.06 -17.41
C TYR A 136 3.59 6.00 -18.04
N GLY A 137 2.51 5.65 -17.37
CA GLY A 137 1.49 4.74 -17.91
C GLY A 137 0.87 5.23 -19.22
N ILE A 138 0.80 6.54 -19.45
CA ILE A 138 0.30 7.13 -20.70
C ILE A 138 1.10 6.58 -21.89
N PHE A 139 2.43 6.63 -21.81
CA PHE A 139 3.30 6.14 -22.88
C PHE A 139 3.15 4.63 -23.09
N ILE A 140 2.98 3.85 -22.03
CA ILE A 140 2.76 2.40 -22.13
C ILE A 140 1.48 2.11 -22.91
N PHE A 141 0.35 2.72 -22.53
CA PHE A 141 -0.94 2.44 -23.19
C PHE A 141 -1.02 3.03 -24.59
N GLN A 142 -0.43 4.20 -24.85
CA GLN A 142 -0.31 4.73 -26.21
C GLN A 142 0.55 3.82 -27.08
N GLY A 143 1.67 3.34 -26.56
CA GLY A 143 2.55 2.43 -27.29
C GLY A 143 1.87 1.10 -27.61
N ILE A 144 1.07 0.54 -26.68
CA ILE A 144 0.27 -0.65 -26.92
C ILE A 144 -0.76 -0.39 -28.03
N GLY A 145 -1.50 0.73 -27.96
CA GLY A 145 -2.52 1.09 -28.95
C GLY A 145 -1.96 1.36 -30.34
N GLN A 146 -0.71 1.82 -30.44
CA GLN A 146 -0.03 2.12 -31.71
C GLN A 146 0.94 1.03 -32.16
N THR A 147 1.08 -0.08 -31.41
CA THR A 147 2.12 -1.11 -31.61
C THR A 147 3.54 -0.53 -31.69
N ALA A 148 3.78 0.57 -30.94
CA ALA A 148 5.03 1.33 -30.93
C ALA A 148 5.86 0.92 -29.69
N THR A 149 6.84 0.02 -29.91
CA THR A 149 7.69 -0.52 -28.84
C THR A 149 8.55 0.55 -28.16
N ASP A 150 8.97 1.57 -28.88
CA ASP A 150 9.72 2.73 -28.38
C ASP A 150 8.93 3.52 -27.32
N LEU A 151 7.63 3.76 -27.56
CA LEU A 151 6.76 4.39 -26.57
C LEU A 151 6.53 3.50 -25.35
N ILE A 152 6.36 2.19 -25.53
CA ILE A 152 6.24 1.25 -24.43
C ILE A 152 7.50 1.31 -23.55
N LEU A 153 8.69 1.26 -24.16
CA LEU A 153 9.95 1.34 -23.44
C LEU A 153 10.13 2.68 -22.73
N LEU A 154 9.71 3.78 -23.34
CA LEU A 154 9.73 5.12 -22.73
C LEU A 154 8.89 5.17 -21.44
N GLY A 155 7.81 4.44 -21.35
CA GLY A 155 6.99 4.32 -20.14
C GLY A 155 7.51 3.29 -19.13
N VAL A 156 7.94 2.12 -19.62
CA VAL A 156 8.35 0.99 -18.77
C VAL A 156 9.68 1.26 -18.06
N LEU A 157 10.70 1.74 -18.80
CA LEU A 157 12.05 1.91 -18.23
C LEU A 157 12.09 2.85 -17.02
N PRO A 158 11.47 4.07 -17.06
CA PRO A 158 11.43 4.94 -15.88
C PRO A 158 10.62 4.34 -14.74
N THR A 159 9.52 3.64 -15.04
CA THR A 159 8.68 2.99 -14.02
C THR A 159 9.45 1.90 -13.29
N VAL A 160 10.17 1.04 -14.01
CA VAL A 160 11.02 -0.02 -13.44
C VAL A 160 12.20 0.58 -12.66
N ALA A 161 12.85 1.61 -13.20
CA ALA A 161 13.92 2.31 -12.50
C ALA A 161 13.43 2.91 -11.17
N LEU A 162 12.26 3.56 -11.16
CA LEU A 162 11.66 4.10 -9.94
C LEU A 162 11.35 3.00 -8.92
N ALA A 163 10.78 1.88 -9.37
CA ALA A 163 10.50 0.73 -8.51
C ALA A 163 11.78 0.14 -7.91
N PHE A 164 12.85 0.02 -8.70
CA PHE A 164 14.14 -0.45 -8.24
C PHE A 164 14.76 0.48 -7.21
N VAL A 165 14.81 1.79 -7.49
CA VAL A 165 15.34 2.81 -6.56
C VAL A 165 14.56 2.81 -5.26
N THR A 166 13.22 2.76 -5.33
CA THR A 166 12.35 2.70 -4.13
C THR A 166 12.62 1.44 -3.32
N SER A 167 12.75 0.29 -3.98
CA SER A 167 13.09 -0.98 -3.33
C SER A 167 14.44 -0.92 -2.62
N ALA A 168 15.49 -0.42 -3.31
CA ALA A 168 16.84 -0.29 -2.75
C ALA A 168 16.87 0.68 -1.57
N ALA A 169 16.15 1.80 -1.66
CA ALA A 169 16.05 2.77 -0.57
C ALA A 169 15.38 2.16 0.67
N MET A 170 14.32 1.35 0.47
CA MET A 170 13.66 0.64 1.58
C MET A 170 14.55 -0.44 2.20
N ASP A 171 15.32 -1.18 1.39
CA ASP A 171 16.29 -2.15 1.90
C ASP A 171 17.38 -1.51 2.74
N LEU A 172 17.89 -0.35 2.29
CA LEU A 172 18.85 0.43 3.04
C LEU A 172 18.26 0.90 4.39
N LEU A 173 17.05 1.42 4.36
CA LEU A 173 16.34 1.87 5.57
C LEU A 173 16.16 0.73 6.58
N ILE A 174 15.69 -0.43 6.12
CA ILE A 174 15.50 -1.64 6.95
C ILE A 174 16.86 -2.08 7.53
N GLY A 175 17.91 -2.08 6.72
CA GLY A 175 19.26 -2.46 7.15
C GLY A 175 19.86 -1.52 8.20
N LEU A 176 19.64 -0.20 8.07
CA LEU A 176 20.08 0.79 9.05
C LEU A 176 19.37 0.62 10.39
N LEU A 177 18.04 0.47 10.37
CA LEU A 177 17.24 0.26 11.58
C LEU A 177 17.50 -1.09 12.26
N GLY A 178 17.91 -2.11 11.50
CA GLY A 178 18.30 -3.41 12.03
C GLY A 178 19.66 -3.39 12.75
N ARG A 179 20.61 -2.55 12.28
CA ARG A 179 21.97 -2.44 12.88
C ARG A 179 21.99 -1.74 14.22
N GLU A 180 21.09 -0.83 14.50
CA GLU A 180 21.03 -0.12 15.79
C GLU A 180 20.49 -1.01 16.93
N ARG A 181 20.06 -2.22 16.63
CA ARG A 181 19.38 -3.12 17.59
C ARG A 181 20.11 -4.43 17.89
N GLY A 182 21.28 -4.65 17.31
CA GLY A 182 22.19 -5.76 17.61
C GLY A 182 23.41 -5.30 18.38
#